data_dbde2a09aaa1e4de82f68899306352bc
#
_entry.id   dbde2a09aaa1e4de82f68899306352bc
#
_cell.length_a   1.000
_cell.length_b   1.000
_cell.length_c   1.000
_cell.angle_alpha   90.00
_cell.angle_beta   90.00
_cell.angle_gamma   90.00
#
_symmetry.space_group_name_H-M   'P 1'
#
loop_
_entity.id
_entity.type
_entity.pdbx_description
1 polymer ?
#
loop_
_entity_poly.entity_id
_entity_poly.type
_entity_poly.pdbx_seq_one_letter_code
_entity_poly.pdbx_strand_id
1 'polypeptide(L)'
;IKEDRGCRYYGRYMDDFYVIARTKRELQFLLKDIERWMSDLHLELNSKTAIFPLKNGLDFLGFHSYLTESGACVQKLRRSEIQRIQTRVKYWEKAYPAGEVTREAVITSFVAWDAFASYGDTYALRLKYAKKVSVIIGVDVKPRRKINSTRSVRALRRVKQEQNIRRKRGDITPSKDLFQPEPRPDSIPPWM
;
A
#
# COMPACT_ATOMS: atom_id res chain seq x y z
N ILE A 1 1.55 13.20 15.40
CA ILE A 1 0.09 13.15 15.06
C ILE A 1 -0.61 12.06 15.87
N LYS A 2 -0.17 10.80 15.75
CA LYS A 2 -0.85 9.68 16.41
C LYS A 2 -0.66 9.73 17.93
N GLU A 3 0.53 10.00 18.41
CA GLU A 3 0.89 10.06 19.83
C GLU A 3 0.46 11.38 20.45
N ASP A 4 0.82 12.53 19.84
CA ASP A 4 0.57 13.84 20.41
C ASP A 4 -0.91 14.27 20.37
N ARG A 5 -1.65 13.86 19.34
CA ARG A 5 -3.06 14.23 19.13
C ARG A 5 -4.04 13.08 19.26
N GLY A 6 -3.56 11.88 19.59
CA GLY A 6 -4.42 10.71 19.77
C GLY A 6 -5.22 10.31 18.52
N CYS A 7 -4.75 10.66 17.31
CA CYS A 7 -5.46 10.37 16.07
C CYS A 7 -5.51 8.87 15.82
N ARG A 8 -6.68 8.26 16.08
CA ARG A 8 -6.89 6.81 15.97
C ARG A 8 -6.79 6.31 14.53
N TYR A 9 -7.27 7.09 13.57
CA TYR A 9 -7.34 6.72 12.16
C TYR A 9 -6.35 7.57 11.35
N TYR A 10 -5.11 7.13 11.35
CA TYR A 10 -3.99 7.74 10.67
C TYR A 10 -3.24 6.68 9.89
N GLY A 11 -2.91 6.96 8.63
CA GLY A 11 -2.04 6.13 7.81
C GLY A 11 -1.01 6.99 7.08
N ARG A 12 0.21 6.49 6.96
CA ARG A 12 1.32 7.16 6.27
C ARG A 12 2.12 6.14 5.48
N TYR A 13 2.52 6.55 4.30
CA TYR A 13 3.50 5.85 3.49
C TYR A 13 4.43 6.89 2.87
N MET A 14 5.70 6.91 3.29
CA MET A 14 6.68 7.93 2.91
C MET A 14 6.14 9.35 3.16
N ASP A 15 5.93 10.12 2.11
CA ASP A 15 5.46 11.51 2.14
C ASP A 15 3.93 11.61 2.15
N ASP A 16 3.24 10.58 1.67
CA ASP A 16 1.79 10.54 1.62
C ASP A 16 1.21 10.11 2.97
N PHE A 17 0.22 10.85 3.48
CA PHE A 17 -0.52 10.47 4.68
C PHE A 17 -1.99 10.88 4.59
N TYR A 18 -2.80 10.24 5.41
CA TYR A 18 -4.20 10.63 5.63
C TYR A 18 -4.55 10.55 7.11
N VAL A 19 -5.53 11.36 7.49
CA VAL A 19 -6.15 11.32 8.81
C VAL A 19 -7.67 11.33 8.65
N ILE A 20 -8.37 10.51 9.42
CA ILE A 20 -9.82 10.47 9.45
C ILE A 20 -10.27 10.90 10.84
N ALA A 21 -11.14 11.91 10.91
CA ALA A 21 -11.75 12.40 12.14
C ALA A 21 -13.29 12.47 12.00
N ARG A 22 -13.98 12.69 13.10
CA ARG A 22 -15.44 12.74 13.10
C ARG A 22 -15.99 14.02 12.49
N THR A 23 -15.28 15.14 12.68
CA THR A 23 -15.72 16.45 12.25
C THR A 23 -14.69 17.16 11.38
N LYS A 24 -15.17 18.02 10.48
CA LYS A 24 -14.31 18.90 9.69
C LYS A 24 -13.49 19.83 10.57
N ARG A 25 -14.09 20.30 11.69
CA ARG A 25 -13.42 21.21 12.62
C ARG A 25 -12.19 20.59 13.27
N GLU A 26 -12.27 19.33 13.69
CA GLU A 26 -11.12 18.59 14.22
C GLU A 26 -9.98 18.51 13.19
N LEU A 27 -10.31 18.23 11.92
CA LEU A 27 -9.31 18.18 10.83
C LEU A 27 -8.71 19.55 10.55
N GLN A 28 -9.48 20.62 10.64
CA GLN A 28 -8.98 22.00 10.45
C GLN A 28 -7.99 22.40 11.56
N PHE A 29 -8.25 22.05 12.81
CA PHE A 29 -7.29 22.28 13.88
C PHE A 29 -6.02 21.45 13.71
N LEU A 30 -6.19 20.18 13.38
CA LEU A 30 -5.05 19.30 13.14
C LEU A 30 -4.20 19.77 11.96
N LEU A 31 -4.82 20.27 10.88
CA LEU A 31 -4.10 20.80 9.72
C LEU A 31 -3.18 21.96 10.12
N LYS A 32 -3.68 22.91 10.93
CA LYS A 32 -2.85 24.02 11.44
C LYS A 32 -1.66 23.55 12.29
N ASP A 33 -1.87 22.51 13.10
CA ASP A 33 -0.77 21.92 13.86
C ASP A 33 0.26 21.27 12.95
N ILE A 34 -0.20 20.53 11.92
CA ILE A 34 0.67 19.89 10.94
C ILE A 34 1.45 20.95 10.16
N GLU A 35 0.81 22.03 9.69
CA GLU A 35 1.47 23.15 9.00
C GLU A 35 2.58 23.75 9.86
N ARG A 36 2.32 23.98 11.16
CA ARG A 36 3.32 24.47 12.10
C ARG A 36 4.49 23.48 12.24
N TRP A 37 4.23 22.20 12.48
CA TRP A 37 5.29 21.17 12.62
C TRP A 37 6.11 21.01 11.34
N MET A 38 5.48 21.14 10.16
CA MET A 38 6.19 21.11 8.89
C MET A 38 7.08 22.33 8.73
N SER A 39 6.58 23.52 9.10
CA SER A 39 7.36 24.77 9.08
C SER A 39 8.58 24.71 10.01
N ASP A 40 8.44 24.13 11.21
CA ASP A 40 9.54 23.93 12.15
C ASP A 40 10.64 23.02 11.56
N LEU A 41 10.29 22.17 10.62
CA LEU A 41 11.21 21.28 9.89
C LEU A 41 11.65 21.84 8.53
N HIS A 42 11.32 23.10 8.22
CA HIS A 42 11.54 23.73 6.90
C HIS A 42 10.91 22.94 5.73
N LEU A 43 9.75 22.32 5.96
CA LEU A 43 8.97 21.57 4.99
C LEU A 43 7.62 22.25 4.75
N GLU A 44 7.05 22.01 3.59
CA GLU A 44 5.73 22.53 3.20
C GLU A 44 4.78 21.40 2.83
N LEU A 45 3.49 21.60 3.11
CA LEU A 45 2.46 20.68 2.64
C LEU A 45 2.23 20.87 1.13
N ASN A 46 1.98 19.77 0.45
CA ASN A 46 1.64 19.80 -0.97
C ASN A 46 0.34 20.58 -1.19
N SER A 47 0.26 21.37 -2.27
CA SER A 47 -0.93 22.13 -2.68
C SER A 47 -2.19 21.27 -2.89
N LYS A 48 -2.03 19.94 -3.02
CA LYS A 48 -3.14 18.98 -3.11
C LYS A 48 -3.67 18.52 -1.75
N THR A 49 -3.08 18.97 -0.64
CA THR A 49 -3.58 18.68 0.71
C THR A 49 -4.98 19.23 0.87
N ALA A 50 -5.95 18.39 1.17
CA ALA A 50 -7.35 18.77 1.21
C ALA A 50 -8.12 18.02 2.31
N ILE A 51 -9.13 18.71 2.87
CA ILE A 51 -10.12 18.12 3.78
C ILE A 51 -11.40 17.87 2.99
N PHE A 52 -11.87 16.65 2.96
CA PHE A 52 -13.08 16.26 2.24
C PHE A 52 -13.90 15.20 3.01
N PRO A 53 -15.20 15.08 2.73
CA PRO A 53 -16.04 14.07 3.36
C PRO A 53 -15.62 12.64 2.95
N LEU A 54 -15.54 11.72 3.93
CA LEU A 54 -15.15 10.32 3.68
C LEU A 54 -16.09 9.58 2.71
N LYS A 55 -17.34 10.03 2.58
CA LYS A 55 -18.29 9.49 1.59
C LYS A 55 -17.81 9.61 0.13
N ASN A 56 -16.91 10.55 -0.14
CA ASN A 56 -16.31 10.71 -1.47
C ASN A 56 -15.25 9.63 -1.78
N GLY A 57 -14.91 8.81 -0.78
CA GLY A 57 -13.81 7.86 -0.85
C GLY A 57 -12.46 8.51 -0.59
N LEU A 58 -11.44 7.69 -0.42
CA LEU A 58 -10.06 8.06 -0.17
C LEU A 58 -9.16 7.48 -1.26
N ASP A 59 -8.44 8.34 -1.95
CA ASP A 59 -7.38 7.96 -2.88
C ASP A 59 -6.05 7.83 -2.13
N PHE A 60 -5.52 6.60 -2.05
CA PHE A 60 -4.25 6.35 -1.39
C PHE A 60 -3.49 5.19 -2.06
N LEU A 61 -2.21 5.36 -2.32
CA LEU A 61 -1.30 4.36 -2.91
C LEU A 61 -1.85 3.68 -4.19
N GLY A 62 -2.45 4.46 -5.08
CA GLY A 62 -2.99 3.95 -6.35
C GLY A 62 -4.36 3.30 -6.26
N PHE A 63 -4.97 3.30 -5.07
CA PHE A 63 -6.31 2.78 -4.83
C PHE A 63 -7.28 3.89 -4.47
N HIS A 64 -8.55 3.65 -4.80
CA HIS A 64 -9.70 4.40 -4.34
C HIS A 64 -10.49 3.53 -3.37
N SER A 65 -10.53 3.92 -2.10
CA SER A 65 -11.21 3.20 -1.02
C SER A 65 -12.48 3.94 -0.60
N TYR A 66 -13.61 3.26 -0.56
CA TYR A 66 -14.89 3.84 -0.14
C TYR A 66 -15.71 2.84 0.68
N LEU A 67 -16.67 3.37 1.44
CA LEU A 67 -17.61 2.57 2.20
C LEU A 67 -18.89 2.37 1.39
N THR A 68 -19.40 1.13 1.39
CA THR A 68 -20.73 0.81 0.89
C THR A 68 -21.81 1.24 1.90
N GLU A 69 -23.08 1.23 1.50
CA GLU A 69 -24.19 1.48 2.41
C GLU A 69 -24.23 0.52 3.61
N SER A 70 -23.78 -0.72 3.41
CA SER A 70 -23.64 -1.71 4.49
C SER A 70 -22.42 -1.48 5.42
N GLY A 71 -21.62 -0.43 5.18
CA GLY A 71 -20.40 -0.13 5.94
C GLY A 71 -19.18 -0.98 5.55
N ALA A 72 -19.28 -1.82 4.52
CA ALA A 72 -18.14 -2.57 4.03
C ALA A 72 -17.17 -1.64 3.27
N CYS A 73 -15.87 -1.79 3.52
CA CYS A 73 -14.84 -1.06 2.79
C CYS A 73 -14.52 -1.78 1.48
N VAL A 74 -14.67 -1.07 0.37
CA VAL A 74 -14.30 -1.53 -0.98
C VAL A 74 -13.10 -0.74 -1.46
N GLN A 75 -12.10 -1.44 -1.97
CA GLN A 75 -10.86 -0.84 -2.47
C GLN A 75 -10.65 -1.21 -3.94
N LYS A 76 -10.74 -0.22 -4.83
CA LYS A 76 -10.55 -0.39 -6.28
C LYS A 76 -9.29 0.33 -6.76
N LEU A 77 -8.73 -0.12 -7.88
CA LEU A 77 -7.66 0.63 -8.54
C LEU A 77 -8.19 1.99 -9.02
N ARG A 78 -7.37 3.01 -8.88
CA ARG A 78 -7.64 4.33 -9.47
C ARG A 78 -7.68 4.24 -11.00
N ARG A 79 -8.45 5.12 -11.61
CA ARG A 79 -8.59 5.18 -13.08
C ARG A 79 -7.23 5.31 -13.79
N SER A 80 -6.31 6.08 -13.23
CA SER A 80 -4.95 6.25 -13.76
C SER A 80 -4.19 4.91 -13.81
N GLU A 81 -4.29 4.07 -12.78
CA GLU A 81 -3.63 2.77 -12.74
C GLU A 81 -4.24 1.78 -13.76
N ILE A 82 -5.56 1.87 -13.96
CA ILE A 82 -6.25 1.10 -15.00
C ILE A 82 -5.81 1.55 -16.40
N GLN A 83 -5.66 2.86 -16.62
CA GLN A 83 -5.18 3.39 -17.89
C GLN A 83 -3.73 2.96 -18.18
N ARG A 84 -2.87 2.91 -17.15
CA ARG A 84 -1.47 2.45 -17.31
C ARG A 84 -1.40 1.01 -17.79
N ILE A 85 -2.17 0.10 -17.21
CA ILE A 85 -2.18 -1.31 -17.71
C ILE A 85 -2.82 -1.41 -19.10
N GLN A 86 -3.86 -0.62 -19.40
CA GLN A 86 -4.45 -0.58 -20.74
C GLN A 86 -3.42 -0.18 -21.79
N THR A 87 -2.68 0.92 -21.56
CA THR A 87 -1.64 1.39 -22.46
C THR A 87 -0.53 0.35 -22.63
N ARG A 88 -0.13 -0.28 -21.52
CA ARG A 88 0.91 -1.32 -21.55
C ARG A 88 0.49 -2.54 -22.34
N VAL A 89 -0.75 -3.02 -22.18
CA VAL A 89 -1.28 -4.15 -22.94
C VAL A 89 -1.38 -3.80 -24.43
N LYS A 90 -1.85 -2.61 -24.79
CA LYS A 90 -1.86 -2.14 -26.20
C LYS A 90 -0.46 -2.06 -26.81
N TYR A 91 0.53 -1.71 -26.02
CA TYR A 91 1.94 -1.74 -26.47
C TYR A 91 2.38 -3.19 -26.73
N TRP A 92 2.11 -4.13 -25.84
CA TRP A 92 2.48 -5.53 -26.02
C TRP A 92 1.76 -6.19 -27.21
N GLU A 93 0.51 -5.81 -27.49
CA GLU A 93 -0.23 -6.29 -28.68
C GLU A 93 0.51 -5.99 -29.99
N LYS A 94 1.31 -4.91 -30.03
CA LYS A 94 2.11 -4.51 -31.21
C LYS A 94 3.55 -4.99 -31.12
N ALA A 95 4.19 -4.79 -30.00
CA ALA A 95 5.62 -5.00 -29.79
C ALA A 95 6.00 -6.51 -29.70
N TYR A 96 5.11 -7.36 -29.18
CA TYR A 96 5.41 -8.79 -29.06
C TYR A 96 5.44 -9.50 -30.41
N PRO A 97 4.48 -9.34 -31.33
CA PRO A 97 4.58 -9.93 -32.68
C PRO A 97 5.74 -9.35 -33.50
N ALA A 98 6.14 -8.11 -33.25
CA ALA A 98 7.29 -7.47 -33.90
C ALA A 98 8.65 -7.95 -33.34
N GLY A 99 8.66 -8.77 -32.27
CA GLY A 99 9.88 -9.22 -31.64
C GLY A 99 10.61 -8.16 -30.78
N GLU A 100 9.98 -7.01 -30.54
CA GLU A 100 10.55 -5.91 -29.74
C GLU A 100 10.57 -6.21 -28.22
N VAL A 101 9.67 -7.10 -27.77
CA VAL A 101 9.59 -7.55 -26.38
C VAL A 101 9.53 -9.05 -26.28
N THR A 102 10.22 -9.62 -25.29
CA THR A 102 10.21 -11.07 -25.05
C THR A 102 8.99 -11.50 -24.26
N ARG A 103 8.63 -12.76 -24.35
CA ARG A 103 7.55 -13.37 -23.55
C ARG A 103 7.77 -13.18 -22.06
N GLU A 104 9.00 -13.40 -21.62
CA GLU A 104 9.42 -13.29 -20.21
C GLU A 104 9.26 -11.86 -19.70
N ALA A 105 9.59 -10.86 -20.50
CA ALA A 105 9.41 -9.45 -20.15
C ALA A 105 7.93 -9.09 -19.98
N VAL A 106 7.07 -9.57 -20.89
CA VAL A 106 5.61 -9.38 -20.79
C VAL A 106 5.06 -10.04 -19.52
N ILE A 107 5.41 -11.31 -19.27
CA ILE A 107 4.96 -12.05 -18.08
C ILE A 107 5.44 -11.36 -16.81
N THR A 108 6.72 -11.03 -16.69
CA THR A 108 7.28 -10.35 -15.50
C THR A 108 6.58 -9.03 -15.22
N SER A 109 6.37 -8.22 -16.24
CA SER A 109 5.70 -6.94 -16.12
C SER A 109 4.21 -7.10 -15.71
N PHE A 110 3.51 -8.09 -16.27
CA PHE A 110 2.13 -8.39 -15.90
C PHE A 110 2.03 -8.91 -14.46
N VAL A 111 2.91 -9.83 -14.05
CA VAL A 111 2.93 -10.41 -12.69
C VAL A 111 3.20 -9.33 -11.64
N ALA A 112 4.09 -8.37 -11.91
CA ALA A 112 4.34 -7.24 -11.02
C ALA A 112 3.09 -6.36 -10.85
N TRP A 113 2.40 -6.04 -11.95
CA TRP A 113 1.14 -5.31 -11.90
C TRP A 113 0.03 -6.11 -11.19
N ASP A 114 -0.10 -7.42 -11.47
CA ASP A 114 -1.10 -8.30 -10.86
C ASP A 114 -0.89 -8.39 -9.34
N ALA A 115 0.36 -8.49 -8.89
CA ALA A 115 0.72 -8.48 -7.47
C ALA A 115 0.27 -7.18 -6.80
N PHE A 116 0.57 -6.02 -7.38
CA PHE A 116 0.11 -4.72 -6.89
C PHE A 116 -1.42 -4.64 -6.88
N ALA A 117 -2.07 -4.95 -7.99
CA ALA A 117 -3.53 -4.89 -8.11
C ALA A 117 -4.25 -5.85 -7.16
N SER A 118 -3.60 -6.92 -6.70
CA SER A 118 -4.19 -7.92 -5.81
C SER A 118 -4.49 -7.42 -4.39
N TYR A 119 -3.93 -6.28 -4.00
CA TYR A 119 -4.23 -5.65 -2.71
C TYR A 119 -5.67 -5.12 -2.65
N GLY A 120 -6.29 -4.79 -3.80
CA GLY A 120 -7.67 -4.31 -3.87
C GLY A 120 -8.70 -5.38 -4.27
N ASP A 121 -9.97 -4.96 -4.36
CA ASP A 121 -11.09 -5.77 -4.83
C ASP A 121 -11.16 -5.75 -6.37
N THR A 122 -10.14 -6.33 -7.00
CA THR A 122 -9.82 -6.17 -8.42
C THR A 122 -9.76 -7.49 -9.20
N TYR A 123 -10.21 -8.60 -8.61
CA TYR A 123 -10.04 -9.93 -9.22
C TYR A 123 -10.61 -10.03 -10.64
N ALA A 124 -11.84 -9.54 -10.86
CA ALA A 124 -12.46 -9.55 -12.19
C ALA A 124 -11.66 -8.73 -13.23
N LEU A 125 -11.13 -7.57 -12.80
CA LEU A 125 -10.27 -6.72 -13.63
C LEU A 125 -8.97 -7.43 -13.97
N ARG A 126 -8.32 -8.04 -12.99
CA ARG A 126 -7.08 -8.80 -13.15
C ARG A 126 -7.25 -9.98 -14.08
N LEU A 127 -8.36 -10.72 -13.93
CA LEU A 127 -8.72 -11.83 -14.83
C LEU A 127 -8.91 -11.36 -16.28
N LYS A 128 -9.58 -10.21 -16.48
CA LYS A 128 -9.75 -9.60 -17.80
C LYS A 128 -8.40 -9.34 -18.48
N TYR A 129 -7.43 -8.75 -17.76
CA TYR A 129 -6.10 -8.46 -18.32
C TYR A 129 -5.24 -9.70 -18.45
N ALA A 130 -5.32 -10.67 -17.56
CA ALA A 130 -4.65 -11.96 -17.69
C ALA A 130 -5.07 -12.66 -18.99
N LYS A 131 -6.37 -12.71 -19.29
CA LYS A 131 -6.88 -13.27 -20.56
C LYS A 131 -6.30 -12.55 -21.79
N LYS A 132 -6.23 -11.21 -21.76
CA LYS A 132 -5.63 -10.45 -22.87
C LYS A 132 -4.15 -10.78 -23.05
N VAL A 133 -3.40 -10.81 -21.97
CA VAL A 133 -1.97 -11.17 -22.02
C VAL A 133 -1.80 -12.61 -22.52
N SER A 134 -2.63 -13.55 -22.09
CA SER A 134 -2.62 -14.94 -22.58
C SER A 134 -2.78 -15.02 -24.09
N VAL A 135 -3.69 -14.24 -24.66
CA VAL A 135 -3.90 -14.17 -26.12
C VAL A 135 -2.64 -13.62 -26.84
N ILE A 136 -2.04 -12.56 -26.29
CA ILE A 136 -0.86 -11.92 -26.89
C ILE A 136 0.34 -12.88 -26.97
N ILE A 137 0.63 -13.59 -25.88
CA ILE A 137 1.86 -14.42 -25.77
C ILE A 137 1.63 -15.90 -26.08
N GLY A 138 0.38 -16.33 -26.33
CA GLY A 138 0.04 -17.72 -26.62
C GLY A 138 0.19 -18.67 -25.42
N VAL A 139 0.20 -18.18 -24.18
CA VAL A 139 0.36 -18.99 -22.96
C VAL A 139 -0.69 -18.60 -21.93
N ASP A 140 -1.28 -19.59 -21.23
CA ASP A 140 -2.29 -19.32 -20.19
C ASP A 140 -1.68 -18.62 -18.96
N VAL A 141 -2.04 -17.37 -18.78
CA VAL A 141 -1.66 -16.54 -17.64
C VAL A 141 -2.84 -16.40 -16.70
N LYS A 142 -2.64 -16.71 -15.43
CA LYS A 142 -3.68 -16.59 -14.40
C LYS A 142 -3.33 -15.54 -13.35
N PRO A 143 -4.30 -14.72 -12.93
CA PRO A 143 -4.07 -13.80 -11.84
C PRO A 143 -3.83 -14.56 -10.53
N ARG A 144 -3.00 -14.00 -9.66
CA ARG A 144 -2.79 -14.56 -8.31
C ARG A 144 -4.14 -14.66 -7.58
N ARG A 145 -4.40 -15.79 -6.93
CA ARG A 145 -5.53 -15.88 -6.01
C ARG A 145 -5.27 -14.94 -4.84
N LYS A 146 -6.30 -14.17 -4.44
CA LYS A 146 -6.22 -13.34 -3.22
C LYS A 146 -5.88 -14.29 -2.07
N ILE A 147 -4.70 -14.14 -1.49
CA ILE A 147 -4.39 -14.82 -0.23
C ILE A 147 -5.40 -14.23 0.76
N ASN A 148 -6.34 -15.04 1.23
CA ASN A 148 -7.38 -14.58 2.16
C ASN A 148 -6.68 -13.98 3.37
N SER A 149 -6.59 -12.66 3.41
CA SER A 149 -5.97 -11.89 4.49
C SER A 149 -6.59 -12.25 5.85
N THR A 150 -7.86 -12.67 5.86
CA THR A 150 -8.55 -13.17 7.04
C THR A 150 -7.92 -14.45 7.60
N ARG A 151 -7.42 -15.35 6.74
CA ARG A 151 -6.73 -16.57 7.21
C ARG A 151 -5.33 -16.23 7.73
N SER A 152 -4.59 -15.35 7.04
CA SER A 152 -3.27 -14.89 7.46
C SER A 152 -3.34 -14.03 8.71
N VAL A 153 -4.33 -13.14 8.84
CA VAL A 153 -4.54 -12.33 10.05
C VAL A 153 -4.98 -13.20 11.23
N ARG A 154 -5.83 -14.22 11.01
CA ARG A 154 -6.19 -15.19 12.06
C ARG A 154 -4.99 -16.05 12.46
N ALA A 155 -4.17 -16.50 11.52
CA ALA A 155 -2.93 -17.24 11.80
C ALA A 155 -1.93 -16.39 12.58
N LEU A 156 -1.69 -15.13 12.16
CA LEU A 156 -0.84 -14.18 12.89
C LEU A 156 -1.38 -13.83 14.28
N ARG A 157 -2.71 -13.71 14.45
CA ARG A 157 -3.32 -13.49 15.76
C ARG A 157 -3.14 -14.71 16.67
N ARG A 158 -3.28 -15.94 16.14
CA ARG A 158 -3.00 -17.18 16.90
C ARG A 158 -1.55 -17.24 17.32
N VAL A 159 -0.60 -17.02 16.41
CA VAL A 159 0.84 -17.02 16.75
C VAL A 159 1.18 -15.96 17.80
N LYS A 160 0.66 -14.73 17.67
CA LYS A 160 0.85 -13.70 18.71
C LYS A 160 0.21 -14.07 20.06
N GLN A 161 -0.94 -14.72 20.03
CA GLN A 161 -1.62 -15.18 21.25
C GLN A 161 -0.85 -16.30 21.92
N GLU A 162 -0.35 -17.28 21.16
CA GLU A 162 0.53 -18.34 21.64
C GLU A 162 1.85 -17.80 22.20
N GLN A 163 2.47 -16.84 21.51
CA GLN A 163 3.68 -16.17 22.01
C GLN A 163 3.42 -15.40 23.32
N ASN A 164 2.27 -14.73 23.45
CA ASN A 164 1.90 -14.05 24.69
C ASN A 164 1.62 -15.04 25.83
N ILE A 165 1.02 -16.19 25.54
CA ILE A 165 0.79 -17.25 26.54
C ILE A 165 2.14 -17.84 26.99
N ARG A 166 3.06 -18.13 26.07
CA ARG A 166 4.41 -18.62 26.37
C ARG A 166 5.23 -17.61 27.19
N ARG A 167 5.12 -16.30 26.86
CA ARG A 167 5.74 -15.23 27.68
C ARG A 167 5.18 -15.18 29.10
N LYS A 168 3.86 -15.33 29.27
CA LYS A 168 3.22 -15.35 30.61
C LYS A 168 3.57 -16.59 31.42
N ARG A 169 3.90 -17.72 30.77
CA ARG A 169 4.34 -18.97 31.42
C ARG A 169 5.84 -19.01 31.71
N GLY A 170 6.61 -17.99 31.29
CA GLY A 170 8.07 -17.97 31.47
C GLY A 170 8.85 -18.84 30.48
N ASP A 171 8.18 -19.45 29.49
CA ASP A 171 8.80 -20.36 28.51
C ASP A 171 9.66 -19.65 27.46
N ILE A 172 9.63 -18.31 27.42
CA ILE A 172 10.45 -17.48 26.51
C ILE A 172 10.92 -16.26 27.28
N THR A 173 12.21 -16.20 27.56
CA THR A 173 12.88 -14.99 27.99
C THR A 173 12.91 -14.00 26.80
N PRO A 174 12.63 -12.70 27.01
CA PRO A 174 12.84 -11.71 25.96
C PRO A 174 14.32 -11.70 25.59
N SER A 175 14.62 -12.10 24.36
CA SER A 175 15.98 -11.98 23.82
C SER A 175 16.34 -10.50 23.80
N LYS A 176 17.26 -10.11 24.69
CA LYS A 176 17.84 -8.76 24.74
C LYS A 176 18.82 -8.50 23.57
N ASP A 177 19.06 -9.48 22.72
CA ASP A 177 20.18 -9.49 21.77
C ASP A 177 19.78 -9.16 20.32
N LEU A 178 18.57 -8.69 20.03
CA LEU A 178 18.13 -8.41 18.65
C LEU A 178 18.32 -6.97 18.20
N PHE A 179 18.90 -6.09 19.01
CA PHE A 179 19.26 -4.74 18.57
C PHE A 179 20.46 -4.24 19.39
N GLN A 180 21.64 -4.79 19.14
CA GLN A 180 22.86 -4.02 19.36
C GLN A 180 23.12 -3.20 18.08
N PRO A 181 23.05 -1.86 18.14
CA PRO A 181 23.52 -1.03 17.03
C PRO A 181 25.02 -1.31 16.90
N GLU A 182 25.46 -1.68 15.69
CA GLU A 182 26.88 -1.78 15.39
C GLU A 182 27.58 -0.48 15.81
N PRO A 183 28.75 -0.56 16.45
CA PRO A 183 29.53 0.62 16.80
C PRO A 183 29.82 1.37 15.49
N ARG A 184 29.49 2.66 15.46
CA ARG A 184 29.85 3.53 14.33
C ARG A 184 31.37 3.50 14.20
N PRO A 185 31.93 3.27 13.01
CA PRO A 185 33.35 3.43 12.81
C PRO A 185 33.71 4.90 13.03
N ASP A 186 34.54 5.17 14.07
CA ASP A 186 35.11 6.48 14.40
C ASP A 186 36.17 6.87 13.37
N SER A 187 35.79 7.07 12.12
CA SER A 187 36.68 7.69 11.12
C SER A 187 35.97 7.93 9.79
N ILE A 188 35.04 8.87 9.75
CA ILE A 188 34.71 9.57 8.51
C ILE A 188 35.05 11.03 8.74
N PRO A 189 36.01 11.62 8.01
CA PRO A 189 36.33 13.05 8.12
C PRO A 189 35.13 13.88 7.63
N PRO A 190 34.93 15.10 8.17
CA PRO A 190 33.70 15.86 8.00
C PRO A 190 33.50 16.50 6.61
N TRP A 191 34.13 15.94 5.55
CA TRP A 191 34.07 16.56 4.20
C TRP A 191 34.36 15.56 3.07
N MET A 192 33.66 14.39 3.09
CA MET A 192 33.44 13.60 1.87
C MET A 192 31.96 13.28 1.70
#